data_a7131238ca730397eebc591aeebb7033
#
_entry.id   a7131238ca730397eebc591aeebb7033
#
_cell.length_a   1.000
_cell.length_b   1.000
_cell.length_c   1.000
_cell.angle_alpha   90.00
_cell.angle_beta   90.00
_cell.angle_gamma   90.00
#
_symmetry.space_group_name_H-M   'P 1'
#
loop_
_entity.id
_entity.type
_entity.pdbx_description
1 polymer ?
#
loop_
_entity_poly.entity_id
_entity_poly.type
_entity_poly.pdbx_seq_one_letter_code
_entity_poly.pdbx_strand_id
1 'polypeptide(L)'
;MKYITFTVPCYNSAPYMRRCIDSLLPFRDYVEIIIINDGSTDATPEIADEYALRFPETVKVIHKANGGHGSGVNAGLAHASCKYFKVVDSDDWLDRRSLQKILLRMMHWEKQGKQADMIVCNYVYDHLYENKKKSMSYKNVFKEGKMLTWNDIGIFSPSQYLVMHSLIFRTEILKKSGVTLPEHTFYVDNIFAYRPLPYVESIYYLNTDLYHYFIGREDQSVNEEILKQRIDQQIFVTKIVASCVDLEEVKEKYPKLARYMTRNVSIMMAISSIHLLLIGSEDAQKKRTDLWNYMKTH
;
A
#
# COMPACT_ATOMS: atom_id res chain seq x y z
N MET A 1 22.74 3.22 -11.24
CA MET A 1 21.33 3.07 -11.72
C MET A 1 20.45 2.79 -10.52
N LYS A 2 19.36 3.52 -10.38
CA LYS A 2 18.37 3.33 -9.31
C LYS A 2 17.25 2.42 -9.81
N TYR A 3 16.77 1.54 -8.93
CA TYR A 3 15.83 0.47 -9.28
C TYR A 3 14.41 0.72 -8.78
N ILE A 4 14.27 1.41 -7.63
CA ILE A 4 12.99 1.58 -6.95
C ILE A 4 12.85 3.01 -6.44
N THR A 5 11.68 3.58 -6.65
CA THR A 5 11.23 4.82 -6.00
C THR A 5 10.42 4.46 -4.77
N PHE A 6 10.86 4.96 -3.62
CA PHE A 6 10.08 4.99 -2.39
C PHE A 6 9.40 6.35 -2.28
N THR A 7 8.07 6.37 -2.19
CA THR A 7 7.35 7.58 -1.82
C THR A 7 6.98 7.52 -0.35
N VAL A 8 7.25 8.63 0.34
CA VAL A 8 7.02 8.77 1.79
C VAL A 8 6.06 9.93 2.00
N PRO A 9 4.72 9.67 2.05
CA PRO A 9 3.74 10.69 2.39
C PRO A 9 3.91 11.12 3.85
N CYS A 10 4.04 12.42 4.10
CA CYS A 10 4.29 13.01 5.41
C CYS A 10 3.27 14.10 5.70
N TYR A 11 2.57 13.99 6.82
CA TYR A 11 1.75 15.05 7.40
C TYR A 11 1.95 15.06 8.91
N ASN A 12 2.54 16.14 9.45
CA ASN A 12 2.91 16.27 10.86
C ASN A 12 3.69 15.04 11.36
N SER A 13 4.72 14.65 10.60
CA SER A 13 5.49 13.41 10.77
C SER A 13 6.85 13.61 11.43
N ALA A 14 7.15 14.80 11.92
CA ALA A 14 8.46 15.13 12.50
C ALA A 14 8.97 14.13 13.56
N PRO A 15 8.11 13.54 14.44
CA PRO A 15 8.55 12.55 15.43
C PRO A 15 9.01 11.22 14.84
N TYR A 16 8.58 10.87 13.62
CA TYR A 16 8.70 9.51 13.08
C TYR A 16 9.53 9.40 11.81
N MET A 17 9.44 10.42 10.91
CA MET A 17 9.94 10.33 9.54
C MET A 17 11.43 10.04 9.42
N ARG A 18 12.25 10.45 10.40
CA ARG A 18 13.69 10.16 10.38
C ARG A 18 13.97 8.67 10.37
N ARG A 19 13.30 7.89 11.21
CA ARG A 19 13.44 6.42 11.22
C ARG A 19 13.05 5.80 9.89
N CYS A 20 11.96 6.27 9.29
CA CYS A 20 11.53 5.84 7.96
C CYS A 20 12.63 6.07 6.92
N ILE A 21 13.06 7.32 6.75
CA ILE A 21 14.03 7.72 5.74
C ILE A 21 15.39 7.04 5.98
N ASP A 22 15.86 6.99 7.23
CA ASP A 22 17.13 6.36 7.59
C ASP A 22 17.15 4.85 7.31
N SER A 23 15.99 4.18 7.28
CA SER A 23 15.89 2.78 6.89
C SER A 23 16.17 2.55 5.39
N LEU A 24 15.96 3.56 4.56
CA LEU A 24 16.12 3.52 3.10
C LEU A 24 17.52 3.97 2.65
N LEU A 25 18.13 4.92 3.36
CA LEU A 25 19.39 5.58 3.01
C LEU A 25 20.62 4.66 2.90
N PRO A 26 20.74 3.52 3.60
CA PRO A 26 21.85 2.59 3.38
C PRO A 26 21.99 2.10 1.93
N PHE A 27 20.95 2.26 1.13
CA PHE A 27 20.88 1.84 -0.28
C PHE A 27 20.74 3.04 -1.24
N ARG A 28 21.13 4.24 -0.85
CA ARG A 28 20.96 5.50 -1.59
C ARG A 28 21.44 5.47 -3.04
N ASP A 29 22.47 4.65 -3.36
CA ASP A 29 22.99 4.54 -4.71
C ASP A 29 22.05 3.74 -5.66
N TYR A 30 21.08 3.02 -5.09
CA TYR A 30 20.16 2.11 -5.79
C TYR A 30 18.69 2.50 -5.69
N VAL A 31 18.37 3.51 -4.88
CA VAL A 31 17.00 3.93 -4.62
C VAL A 31 16.79 5.42 -4.87
N GLU A 32 15.58 5.78 -5.21
CA GLU A 32 15.07 7.14 -5.18
C GLU A 32 14.10 7.25 -3.99
N ILE A 33 14.15 8.34 -3.24
CA ILE A 33 13.25 8.62 -2.12
C ILE A 33 12.56 9.94 -2.43
N ILE A 34 11.23 9.92 -2.50
CA ILE A 34 10.41 11.12 -2.71
C ILE A 34 9.61 11.36 -1.43
N ILE A 35 9.99 12.37 -0.69
CA ILE A 35 9.27 12.81 0.50
C ILE A 35 8.18 13.78 0.05
N ILE A 36 6.93 13.49 0.39
CA ILE A 36 5.79 14.36 0.08
C ILE A 36 5.35 15.03 1.39
N ASN A 37 5.69 16.28 1.56
CA ASN A 37 5.14 17.09 2.65
C ASN A 37 3.76 17.60 2.27
N ASP A 38 2.73 17.01 2.84
CA ASP A 38 1.32 17.27 2.55
C ASP A 38 0.75 18.38 3.41
N GLY A 39 1.41 19.55 3.42
CA GLY A 39 0.96 20.74 4.14
C GLY A 39 1.11 20.62 5.66
N SER A 40 2.22 20.05 6.14
CA SER A 40 2.52 19.94 7.57
C SER A 40 2.73 21.31 8.23
N THR A 41 2.40 21.37 9.52
CA THR A 41 2.54 22.57 10.37
C THR A 41 3.57 22.41 11.51
N ASP A 42 4.16 21.22 11.60
CA ASP A 42 5.27 20.91 12.52
C ASP A 42 6.63 21.01 11.78
N ALA A 43 7.70 20.48 12.36
CA ALA A 43 9.05 20.51 11.78
C ALA A 43 9.25 19.50 10.61
N THR A 44 8.17 18.91 10.04
CA THR A 44 8.26 17.96 8.91
C THR A 44 8.92 18.58 7.67
N PRO A 45 8.55 19.81 7.23
CA PRO A 45 9.17 20.45 6.06
C PRO A 45 10.69 20.62 6.23
N GLU A 46 11.12 21.15 7.36
CA GLU A 46 12.54 21.41 7.66
C GLU A 46 13.35 20.11 7.67
N ILE A 47 12.80 19.05 8.27
CA ILE A 47 13.44 17.72 8.25
C ILE A 47 13.53 17.18 6.83
N ALA A 48 12.49 17.30 6.02
CA ALA A 48 12.49 16.85 4.63
C ALA A 48 13.58 17.57 3.82
N ASP A 49 13.67 18.89 3.94
CA ASP A 49 14.67 19.70 3.25
C ASP A 49 16.10 19.40 3.72
N GLU A 50 16.31 19.12 5.02
CA GLU A 50 17.59 18.65 5.55
C GLU A 50 18.06 17.39 4.80
N TYR A 51 17.17 16.39 4.62
CA TYR A 51 17.51 15.16 3.90
C TYR A 51 17.77 15.41 2.41
N ALA A 52 17.01 16.26 1.75
CA ALA A 52 17.24 16.60 0.34
C ALA A 52 18.59 17.33 0.16
N LEU A 53 18.93 18.23 1.06
CA LEU A 53 20.22 18.94 1.03
C LEU A 53 21.40 17.98 1.25
N ARG A 54 21.28 17.01 2.16
CA ARG A 54 22.34 16.04 2.50
C ARG A 54 22.50 14.93 1.44
N PHE A 55 21.43 14.61 0.74
CA PHE A 55 21.39 13.49 -0.22
C PHE A 55 20.71 13.89 -1.55
N PRO A 56 21.15 14.95 -2.24
CA PRO A 56 20.44 15.54 -3.39
C PRO A 56 20.27 14.59 -4.56
N GLU A 57 21.17 13.63 -4.72
CA GLU A 57 21.07 12.61 -5.77
C GLU A 57 20.04 11.52 -5.44
N THR A 58 19.55 11.44 -4.19
CA THR A 58 18.71 10.32 -3.71
C THR A 58 17.35 10.79 -3.21
N VAL A 59 17.32 11.88 -2.48
CA VAL A 59 16.12 12.40 -1.83
C VAL A 59 15.61 13.61 -2.59
N LYS A 60 14.34 13.55 -2.96
CA LYS A 60 13.57 14.69 -3.49
C LYS A 60 12.45 15.03 -2.52
N VAL A 61 12.12 16.30 -2.40
CA VAL A 61 11.02 16.77 -1.58
C VAL A 61 10.00 17.48 -2.46
N ILE A 62 8.73 17.22 -2.18
CA ILE A 62 7.60 17.91 -2.80
C ILE A 62 6.75 18.47 -1.66
N HIS A 63 6.71 19.79 -1.55
CA HIS A 63 5.80 20.49 -0.66
C HIS A 63 4.51 20.81 -1.41
N LYS A 64 3.36 20.47 -0.81
CA LYS A 64 2.05 20.73 -1.41
C LYS A 64 1.02 21.12 -0.35
N ALA A 65 -0.06 21.72 -0.74
CA ALA A 65 -1.22 21.90 0.13
C ALA A 65 -1.76 20.54 0.56
N ASN A 66 -2.28 20.45 1.80
CA ASN A 66 -2.81 19.21 2.33
C ASN A 66 -3.94 18.66 1.44
N GLY A 67 -3.82 17.42 1.04
CA GLY A 67 -4.79 16.65 0.28
C GLY A 67 -5.02 15.26 0.85
N GLY A 68 -4.35 14.94 1.97
CA GLY A 68 -4.40 13.65 2.63
C GLY A 68 -3.47 12.60 2.01
N HIS A 69 -3.40 11.44 2.65
CA HIS A 69 -2.45 10.36 2.32
C HIS A 69 -2.51 9.97 0.83
N GLY A 70 -3.71 9.78 0.26
CA GLY A 70 -3.88 9.42 -1.15
C GLY A 70 -3.28 10.45 -2.10
N SER A 71 -3.46 11.73 -1.82
CA SER A 71 -2.87 12.83 -2.58
C SER A 71 -1.34 12.78 -2.55
N GLY A 72 -0.75 12.44 -1.39
CA GLY A 72 0.69 12.23 -1.25
C GLY A 72 1.20 11.07 -2.10
N VAL A 73 0.49 9.93 -2.10
CA VAL A 73 0.84 8.77 -2.93
C VAL A 73 0.73 9.10 -4.42
N ASN A 74 -0.34 9.80 -4.85
CA ASN A 74 -0.51 10.23 -6.23
C ASN A 74 0.64 11.12 -6.69
N ALA A 75 1.01 12.11 -5.86
CA ALA A 75 2.14 13.00 -6.15
C ALA A 75 3.45 12.23 -6.26
N GLY A 76 3.71 11.29 -5.36
CA GLY A 76 4.89 10.43 -5.42
C GLY A 76 4.94 9.58 -6.69
N LEU A 77 3.82 8.98 -7.09
CA LEU A 77 3.74 8.17 -8.32
C LEU A 77 3.95 9.02 -9.59
N ALA A 78 3.42 10.23 -9.60
CA ALA A 78 3.59 11.16 -10.74
C ALA A 78 5.07 11.53 -10.97
N HIS A 79 5.87 11.65 -9.89
CA HIS A 79 7.28 12.02 -9.94
C HIS A 79 8.25 10.84 -9.89
N ALA A 80 7.75 9.60 -9.74
CA ALA A 80 8.56 8.41 -9.71
C ALA A 80 9.33 8.20 -11.02
N SER A 81 10.66 8.03 -10.92
CA SER A 81 11.55 7.86 -12.08
C SER A 81 12.10 6.43 -12.22
N CYS A 82 12.00 5.61 -11.17
CA CYS A 82 12.55 4.26 -11.18
C CYS A 82 11.56 3.23 -11.76
N LYS A 83 12.11 2.08 -12.12
CA LYS A 83 11.37 0.94 -12.67
C LYS A 83 10.32 0.37 -11.72
N TYR A 84 10.59 0.42 -10.40
CA TYR A 84 9.70 -0.06 -9.36
C TYR A 84 9.27 1.08 -8.44
N PHE A 85 8.11 0.92 -7.83
CA PHE A 85 7.48 1.90 -6.93
C PHE A 85 6.98 1.21 -5.66
N LYS A 86 7.20 1.83 -4.52
CA LYS A 86 6.65 1.42 -3.24
C LYS A 86 6.32 2.62 -2.38
N VAL A 87 5.16 2.57 -1.74
CA VAL A 87 4.80 3.50 -0.66
C VAL A 87 5.40 3.02 0.65
N VAL A 88 5.94 3.94 1.44
CA VAL A 88 6.36 3.71 2.82
C VAL A 88 5.77 4.83 3.67
N ASP A 89 4.90 4.48 4.60
CA ASP A 89 4.29 5.46 5.49
C ASP A 89 5.34 6.06 6.44
N SER A 90 5.21 7.33 6.74
CA SER A 90 6.27 8.11 7.42
C SER A 90 6.57 7.66 8.86
N ASP A 91 5.66 6.90 9.48
CA ASP A 91 5.82 6.31 10.82
C ASP A 91 6.33 4.87 10.79
N ASP A 92 6.46 4.26 9.60
CA ASP A 92 6.92 2.90 9.37
C ASP A 92 8.38 2.86 8.92
N TRP A 93 8.94 1.64 8.73
CA TRP A 93 10.31 1.48 8.21
C TRP A 93 10.49 0.14 7.49
N LEU A 94 11.59 0.04 6.74
CA LEU A 94 11.96 -1.21 6.07
C LEU A 94 13.13 -1.91 6.77
N ASP A 95 13.07 -3.26 6.81
CA ASP A 95 14.21 -4.06 7.25
C ASP A 95 15.35 -4.01 6.24
N ARG A 96 16.54 -3.68 6.73
CA ARG A 96 17.73 -3.49 5.91
C ARG A 96 18.13 -4.74 5.14
N ARG A 97 18.09 -5.92 5.79
CA ARG A 97 18.53 -7.18 5.16
C ARG A 97 17.53 -7.62 4.09
N SER A 98 16.26 -7.43 4.35
CA SER A 98 15.17 -7.73 3.42
C SER A 98 15.23 -6.81 2.20
N LEU A 99 15.45 -5.51 2.39
CA LEU A 99 15.62 -4.56 1.29
C LEU A 99 16.84 -4.90 0.42
N GLN A 100 17.96 -5.28 1.05
CA GLN A 100 19.14 -5.73 0.32
C GLN A 100 18.84 -6.94 -0.59
N LYS A 101 18.12 -7.94 -0.10
CA LYS A 101 17.72 -9.12 -0.91
C LYS A 101 16.90 -8.73 -2.12
N ILE A 102 15.97 -7.78 -1.96
CA ILE A 102 15.12 -7.29 -3.04
C ILE A 102 15.95 -6.56 -4.09
N LEU A 103 16.81 -5.64 -3.68
CA LEU A 103 17.68 -4.89 -4.60
C LEU A 103 18.63 -5.82 -5.36
N LEU A 104 19.24 -6.80 -4.69
CA LEU A 104 20.07 -7.81 -5.36
C LEU A 104 19.27 -8.60 -6.41
N ARG A 105 17.99 -8.91 -6.13
CA ARG A 105 17.11 -9.58 -7.09
C ARG A 105 16.80 -8.68 -8.29
N MET A 106 16.50 -7.41 -8.07
CA MET A 106 16.24 -6.43 -9.13
C MET A 106 17.48 -6.25 -10.02
N MET A 107 18.67 -6.13 -9.43
CA MET A 107 19.96 -6.07 -10.15
C MET A 107 20.21 -7.30 -11.01
N HIS A 108 19.92 -8.49 -10.46
CA HIS A 108 20.07 -9.74 -11.19
C HIS A 108 19.14 -9.81 -12.39
N TRP A 109 17.87 -9.39 -12.23
CA TRP A 109 16.90 -9.34 -13.32
C TRP A 109 17.30 -8.35 -14.41
N GLU A 110 17.81 -7.18 -14.03
CA GLU A 110 18.26 -6.18 -15.00
C GLU A 110 19.34 -6.74 -15.91
N LYS A 111 20.32 -7.47 -15.36
CA LYS A 111 21.38 -8.15 -16.14
C LYS A 111 20.82 -9.24 -17.07
N GLN A 112 19.67 -9.81 -16.78
CA GLN A 112 19.03 -10.88 -17.55
C GLN A 112 17.93 -10.38 -18.50
N GLY A 113 17.62 -9.08 -18.53
CA GLY A 113 16.48 -8.55 -19.26
C GLY A 113 15.13 -9.04 -18.71
N LYS A 114 15.08 -9.45 -17.43
CA LYS A 114 13.87 -9.95 -16.76
C LYS A 114 13.27 -8.89 -15.83
N GLN A 115 12.01 -9.05 -15.47
CA GLN A 115 11.31 -8.20 -14.52
C GLN A 115 10.06 -8.91 -13.99
N ALA A 116 9.58 -8.48 -12.83
CA ALA A 116 8.25 -8.81 -12.33
C ALA A 116 7.36 -7.57 -12.38
N ASP A 117 6.08 -7.73 -12.64
CA ASP A 117 5.12 -6.61 -12.59
C ASP A 117 4.80 -6.26 -11.14
N MET A 118 4.78 -7.29 -10.27
CA MET A 118 4.55 -7.12 -8.85
C MET A 118 5.49 -8.03 -8.04
N ILE A 119 6.12 -7.45 -7.03
CA ILE A 119 6.88 -8.20 -6.03
C ILE A 119 6.05 -8.17 -4.73
N VAL A 120 5.84 -9.34 -4.15
CA VAL A 120 5.17 -9.50 -2.86
C VAL A 120 6.21 -9.85 -1.80
N CYS A 121 6.17 -9.17 -0.67
CA CYS A 121 6.98 -9.44 0.51
C CYS A 121 6.09 -9.58 1.73
N ASN A 122 6.62 -10.12 2.82
CA ASN A 122 5.94 -10.10 4.10
C ASN A 122 5.97 -8.69 4.70
N TYR A 123 5.06 -8.47 5.64
CA TYR A 123 5.09 -7.32 6.54
C TYR A 123 4.93 -7.77 7.98
N VAL A 124 5.33 -6.92 8.91
CA VAL A 124 5.34 -7.20 10.34
C VAL A 124 4.50 -6.15 11.06
N TYR A 125 3.51 -6.56 11.82
CA TYR A 125 2.92 -5.72 12.85
C TYR A 125 3.92 -5.59 13.99
N ASP A 126 4.47 -4.40 14.19
CA ASP A 126 5.50 -4.12 15.18
C ASP A 126 4.92 -3.28 16.31
N HIS A 127 4.56 -3.95 17.42
CA HIS A 127 4.04 -3.33 18.63
C HIS A 127 5.22 -2.87 19.49
N LEU A 128 5.86 -1.77 19.13
CA LEU A 128 7.08 -1.27 19.76
C LEU A 128 6.97 -1.12 21.27
N TYR A 129 5.84 -0.62 21.76
CA TYR A 129 5.62 -0.40 23.19
C TYR A 129 5.43 -1.70 23.98
N GLU A 130 5.00 -2.78 23.32
CA GLU A 130 4.81 -4.08 23.92
C GLU A 130 5.97 -5.05 23.62
N ASN A 131 6.93 -4.64 22.81
CA ASN A 131 8.02 -5.47 22.29
C ASN A 131 7.51 -6.77 21.64
N LYS A 132 6.38 -6.70 20.93
CA LYS A 132 5.76 -7.83 20.23
C LYS A 132 5.78 -7.61 18.73
N LYS A 133 6.07 -8.67 17.98
CA LYS A 133 6.08 -8.66 16.51
C LYS A 133 5.25 -9.80 15.97
N LYS A 134 4.45 -9.52 14.95
CA LYS A 134 3.69 -10.54 14.23
C LYS A 134 3.94 -10.42 12.73
N SER A 135 4.69 -11.37 12.18
CA SER A 135 4.91 -11.45 10.73
C SER A 135 3.69 -12.00 10.00
N MET A 136 3.34 -11.34 8.92
CA MET A 136 2.29 -11.73 7.98
C MET A 136 2.92 -12.19 6.68
N SER A 137 2.93 -13.50 6.44
CA SER A 137 3.56 -14.10 5.26
C SER A 137 2.52 -14.64 4.27
N TYR A 138 2.95 -14.84 3.02
CA TYR A 138 2.09 -15.31 1.93
C TYR A 138 2.57 -16.66 1.36
N LYS A 139 3.30 -17.48 2.14
CA LYS A 139 3.84 -18.78 1.71
C LYS A 139 2.79 -19.77 1.19
N ASN A 140 1.57 -19.69 1.73
CA ASN A 140 0.45 -20.52 1.29
C ASN A 140 -0.16 -20.07 -0.04
N VAL A 141 0.14 -18.82 -0.46
CA VAL A 141 -0.41 -18.21 -1.67
C VAL A 141 0.61 -18.24 -2.80
N PHE A 142 1.84 -17.82 -2.53
CA PHE A 142 2.87 -17.66 -3.55
C PHE A 142 4.06 -18.58 -3.28
N LYS A 143 4.51 -19.31 -4.31
CA LYS A 143 5.75 -20.08 -4.25
C LYS A 143 6.94 -19.13 -4.28
N GLU A 144 7.79 -19.23 -3.25
CA GLU A 144 8.98 -18.39 -3.12
C GLU A 144 9.97 -18.57 -4.28
N GLY A 145 10.57 -17.48 -4.71
CA GLY A 145 11.72 -17.48 -5.62
C GLY A 145 11.40 -17.83 -7.06
N LYS A 146 10.13 -17.93 -7.44
CA LYS A 146 9.69 -18.23 -8.80
C LYS A 146 8.89 -17.06 -9.37
N MET A 147 8.99 -16.90 -10.68
CA MET A 147 8.08 -16.05 -11.43
C MET A 147 6.75 -16.80 -11.57
N LEU A 148 5.66 -16.15 -11.15
CA LEU A 148 4.30 -16.71 -11.11
C LEU A 148 3.37 -15.81 -11.93
N THR A 149 2.25 -16.40 -12.33
CA THR A 149 1.05 -15.69 -12.82
C THR A 149 -0.07 -15.82 -11.79
N TRP A 150 -1.19 -15.14 -11.99
CA TRP A 150 -2.35 -15.32 -11.14
C TRP A 150 -2.94 -16.75 -11.16
N ASN A 151 -2.66 -17.51 -12.21
CA ASN A 151 -3.11 -18.91 -12.31
C ASN A 151 -2.26 -19.87 -11.45
N ASP A 152 -1.08 -19.44 -11.00
CA ASP A 152 -0.17 -20.25 -10.19
C ASP A 152 -0.37 -20.07 -8.67
N ILE A 153 -1.19 -19.10 -8.27
CA ILE A 153 -1.37 -18.78 -6.83
C ILE A 153 -2.16 -19.87 -6.10
N GLY A 154 -1.85 -20.00 -4.79
CA GLY A 154 -2.62 -20.80 -3.84
C GLY A 154 -3.85 -20.05 -3.31
N ILE A 155 -4.32 -20.46 -2.13
CA ILE A 155 -5.52 -19.94 -1.50
C ILE A 155 -5.12 -19.01 -0.35
N PHE A 156 -5.69 -17.82 -0.34
CA PHE A 156 -5.57 -16.89 0.79
C PHE A 156 -6.37 -17.42 1.99
N SER A 157 -5.77 -17.39 3.17
CA SER A 157 -6.47 -17.68 4.42
C SER A 157 -7.57 -16.64 4.72
N PRO A 158 -8.58 -16.93 5.55
CA PRO A 158 -9.71 -16.03 5.78
C PRO A 158 -9.35 -14.59 6.16
N SER A 159 -8.32 -14.39 6.99
CA SER A 159 -7.84 -13.07 7.42
C SER A 159 -6.68 -12.51 6.57
N GLN A 160 -6.30 -13.19 5.48
CA GLN A 160 -5.15 -12.83 4.67
C GLN A 160 -5.58 -12.12 3.39
N TYR A 161 -5.04 -10.96 3.13
CA TYR A 161 -5.25 -10.18 1.91
C TYR A 161 -3.98 -9.38 1.59
N LEU A 162 -3.86 -8.94 0.35
CA LEU A 162 -2.75 -8.08 -0.09
C LEU A 162 -2.98 -6.66 0.44
N VAL A 163 -1.97 -6.13 1.09
CA VAL A 163 -1.95 -4.76 1.61
C VAL A 163 -0.84 -3.96 0.92
N MET A 164 -0.98 -2.65 0.84
CA MET A 164 0.00 -1.74 0.25
C MET A 164 1.42 -1.99 0.80
N HIS A 165 1.53 -2.28 2.09
CA HIS A 165 2.79 -2.54 2.78
C HIS A 165 3.55 -3.76 2.24
N SER A 166 2.83 -4.78 1.74
CA SER A 166 3.42 -6.01 1.20
C SER A 166 3.80 -5.91 -0.28
N LEU A 167 3.41 -4.85 -0.98
CA LEU A 167 3.49 -4.74 -2.44
C LEU A 167 4.60 -3.79 -2.91
N ILE A 168 5.29 -4.21 -3.96
CA ILE A 168 6.14 -3.37 -4.79
C ILE A 168 5.66 -3.59 -6.22
N PHE A 169 5.24 -2.54 -6.89
CA PHE A 169 4.79 -2.63 -8.27
C PHE A 169 5.85 -2.11 -9.23
N ARG A 170 5.89 -2.65 -10.45
CA ARG A 170 6.52 -1.98 -11.57
C ARG A 170 5.75 -0.67 -11.83
N THR A 171 6.45 0.46 -11.87
CA THR A 171 5.86 1.80 -11.98
C THR A 171 4.91 1.92 -13.17
N GLU A 172 5.27 1.27 -14.29
CA GLU A 172 4.44 1.25 -15.49
C GLU A 172 3.08 0.57 -15.27
N ILE A 173 3.01 -0.47 -14.43
CA ILE A 173 1.75 -1.17 -14.10
C ILE A 173 0.81 -0.24 -13.35
N LEU A 174 1.31 0.52 -12.37
CA LEU A 174 0.51 1.51 -11.67
C LEU A 174 -0.02 2.59 -12.63
N LYS A 175 0.84 3.11 -13.51
CA LYS A 175 0.44 4.11 -14.52
C LYS A 175 -0.60 3.54 -15.50
N LYS A 176 -0.39 2.31 -16.01
CA LYS A 176 -1.31 1.62 -16.92
C LYS A 176 -2.67 1.35 -16.28
N SER A 177 -2.71 1.03 -15.00
CA SER A 177 -3.96 0.79 -14.27
C SER A 177 -4.80 2.05 -14.07
N GLY A 178 -4.22 3.23 -14.25
CA GLY A 178 -4.87 4.49 -13.98
C GLY A 178 -5.28 4.65 -12.51
N VAL A 179 -4.54 3.99 -11.58
CA VAL A 179 -4.82 4.12 -10.15
C VAL A 179 -4.63 5.57 -9.70
N THR A 180 -5.69 6.14 -9.16
CA THR A 180 -5.70 7.47 -8.55
C THR A 180 -6.47 7.37 -7.26
N LEU A 181 -5.90 7.90 -6.20
CA LEU A 181 -6.45 7.82 -4.85
C LEU A 181 -7.21 9.11 -4.53
N PRO A 182 -8.44 9.02 -3.98
CA PRO A 182 -9.19 10.19 -3.54
C PRO A 182 -8.43 11.03 -2.52
N GLU A 183 -8.55 12.34 -2.61
CA GLU A 183 -8.01 13.27 -1.63
C GLU A 183 -8.86 13.28 -0.35
N HIS A 184 -8.28 13.69 0.77
CA HIS A 184 -8.92 13.81 2.08
C HIS A 184 -9.72 12.56 2.50
N THR A 185 -9.28 11.38 2.04
CA THR A 185 -9.97 10.11 2.26
C THR A 185 -9.03 9.12 2.92
N PHE A 186 -9.50 8.45 3.98
CA PHE A 186 -8.79 7.34 4.63
C PHE A 186 -9.07 6.02 3.91
N TYR A 187 -8.28 4.97 4.23
CA TYR A 187 -8.44 3.60 3.69
C TYR A 187 -8.19 3.47 2.18
N VAL A 188 -7.60 4.49 1.56
CA VAL A 188 -7.28 4.52 0.11
C VAL A 188 -6.20 3.51 -0.30
N ASP A 189 -5.43 3.01 0.65
CA ASP A 189 -4.49 1.89 0.52
C ASP A 189 -5.15 0.64 -0.08
N ASN A 190 -6.45 0.42 0.21
CA ASN A 190 -7.25 -0.64 -0.41
C ASN A 190 -7.40 -0.45 -1.93
N ILE A 191 -7.62 0.78 -2.39
CA ILE A 191 -7.69 1.09 -3.83
C ILE A 191 -6.33 0.86 -4.48
N PHE A 192 -5.24 1.34 -3.83
CA PHE A 192 -3.88 1.15 -4.31
C PHE A 192 -3.49 -0.33 -4.45
N ALA A 193 -3.88 -1.15 -3.48
CA ALA A 193 -3.57 -2.58 -3.48
C ALA A 193 -4.45 -3.39 -4.44
N TYR A 194 -5.64 -2.91 -4.82
CA TYR A 194 -6.64 -3.66 -5.57
C TYR A 194 -6.66 -3.32 -7.07
N ARG A 195 -6.77 -2.02 -7.41
CA ARG A 195 -6.98 -1.58 -8.80
C ARG A 195 -5.90 -2.03 -9.79
N PRO A 196 -4.59 -2.11 -9.45
CA PRO A 196 -3.56 -2.53 -10.40
C PRO A 196 -3.54 -4.03 -10.68
N LEU A 197 -4.19 -4.88 -9.88
CA LEU A 197 -4.03 -6.34 -9.94
C LEU A 197 -4.35 -6.97 -11.31
N PRO A 198 -5.39 -6.57 -12.05
CA PRO A 198 -5.68 -7.11 -13.39
C PRO A 198 -4.59 -6.84 -14.42
N TYR A 199 -3.77 -5.82 -14.21
CA TYR A 199 -2.67 -5.43 -15.10
C TYR A 199 -1.36 -6.15 -14.82
N VAL A 200 -1.31 -6.92 -13.72
CA VAL A 200 -0.15 -7.71 -13.30
C VAL A 200 -0.17 -9.06 -14.02
N GLU A 201 0.84 -9.33 -14.83
CA GLU A 201 1.00 -10.60 -15.54
C GLU A 201 2.08 -11.48 -14.90
N SER A 202 3.05 -10.87 -14.22
CA SER A 202 4.16 -11.57 -13.55
C SER A 202 4.30 -11.15 -12.09
N ILE A 203 4.31 -12.15 -11.21
CA ILE A 203 4.38 -12.00 -9.76
C ILE A 203 5.64 -12.69 -9.25
N TYR A 204 6.36 -12.03 -8.35
CA TYR A 204 7.47 -12.66 -7.65
C TYR A 204 7.32 -12.50 -6.15
N TYR A 205 7.40 -13.61 -5.43
CA TYR A 205 7.31 -13.60 -3.98
C TYR A 205 8.69 -13.82 -3.35
N LEU A 206 9.05 -12.92 -2.45
CA LEU A 206 10.17 -13.06 -1.53
C LEU A 206 9.63 -13.23 -0.12
N ASN A 207 9.86 -14.40 0.46
CA ASN A 207 9.50 -14.68 1.85
C ASN A 207 10.48 -13.99 2.80
N THR A 208 10.33 -12.68 2.92
CA THR A 208 11.19 -11.84 3.75
C THR A 208 10.35 -10.74 4.39
N ASP A 209 10.58 -10.49 5.67
CA ASP A 209 9.89 -9.49 6.47
C ASP A 209 10.46 -8.11 6.12
N LEU A 210 9.90 -7.49 5.07
CA LEU A 210 10.43 -6.24 4.53
C LEU A 210 9.92 -5.03 5.30
N TYR A 211 8.61 -4.96 5.49
CA TYR A 211 7.92 -3.77 5.95
C TYR A 211 7.54 -3.92 7.42
N HIS A 212 7.96 -3.00 8.27
CA HIS A 212 7.56 -2.91 9.66
C HIS A 212 6.48 -1.85 9.81
N TYR A 213 5.27 -2.32 10.07
CA TYR A 213 4.11 -1.49 10.35
C TYR A 213 4.03 -1.21 11.84
N PHE A 214 4.27 0.04 12.21
CA PHE A 214 4.25 0.50 13.59
C PHE A 214 2.82 0.48 14.13
N ILE A 215 2.58 -0.25 15.21
CA ILE A 215 1.29 -0.32 15.92
C ILE A 215 1.49 0.19 17.36
N GLY A 216 0.52 0.96 17.85
CA GLY A 216 0.48 1.40 19.26
C GLY A 216 0.24 2.88 19.47
N ARG A 217 -0.03 3.66 18.42
CA ARG A 217 -0.49 5.04 18.56
C ARG A 217 -2.02 5.08 18.66
N GLU A 218 -2.55 5.95 19.52
CA GLU A 218 -4.00 6.11 19.72
C GLU A 218 -4.72 6.72 18.52
N ASP A 219 -4.01 7.51 17.71
CA ASP A 219 -4.54 8.23 16.54
C ASP A 219 -4.52 7.41 15.23
N GLN A 220 -4.11 6.13 15.28
CA GLN A 220 -4.05 5.29 14.09
C GLN A 220 -5.44 4.95 13.53
N SER A 221 -5.54 4.90 12.20
CA SER A 221 -6.78 4.63 11.46
C SER A 221 -7.39 3.24 11.72
N VAL A 222 -6.62 2.32 12.28
CA VAL A 222 -7.06 0.96 12.66
C VAL A 222 -7.84 0.92 13.98
N ASN A 223 -7.93 2.03 14.71
CA ASN A 223 -8.72 2.14 15.94
C ASN A 223 -10.23 2.07 15.60
N GLU A 224 -10.99 1.22 16.33
CA GLU A 224 -12.42 1.00 16.08
C GLU A 224 -13.25 2.27 16.19
N GLU A 225 -12.99 3.12 17.19
CA GLU A 225 -13.72 4.37 17.37
C GLU A 225 -13.45 5.36 16.22
N ILE A 226 -12.20 5.42 15.75
CA ILE A 226 -11.83 6.23 14.59
C ILE A 226 -12.52 5.71 13.32
N LEU A 227 -12.62 4.38 13.15
CA LEU A 227 -13.31 3.78 12.01
C LEU A 227 -14.80 4.08 12.03
N LYS A 228 -15.45 4.03 13.18
CA LYS A 228 -16.86 4.42 13.33
C LYS A 228 -17.10 5.89 12.94
N GLN A 229 -16.20 6.79 13.36
CA GLN A 229 -16.28 8.22 13.00
C GLN A 229 -16.07 8.45 11.50
N ARG A 230 -15.29 7.60 10.84
CA ARG A 230 -14.92 7.69 9.41
C ARG A 230 -15.67 6.69 8.53
N ILE A 231 -16.81 6.17 9.01
CA ILE A 231 -17.54 5.11 8.31
C ILE A 231 -17.97 5.50 6.89
N ASP A 232 -18.28 6.77 6.66
CA ASP A 232 -18.66 7.26 5.33
C ASP A 232 -17.50 7.16 4.33
N GLN A 233 -16.26 7.38 4.78
CA GLN A 233 -15.08 7.20 3.94
C GLN A 233 -14.81 5.73 3.66
N GLN A 234 -15.00 4.84 4.66
CA GLN A 234 -14.90 3.40 4.46
C GLN A 234 -15.92 2.90 3.42
N ILE A 235 -17.18 3.38 3.49
CA ILE A 235 -18.22 3.07 2.51
C ILE A 235 -17.85 3.59 1.13
N PHE A 236 -17.36 4.82 1.05
CA PHE A 236 -16.93 5.44 -0.21
C PHE A 236 -15.82 4.63 -0.89
N VAL A 237 -14.77 4.27 -0.15
CA VAL A 237 -13.66 3.44 -0.65
C VAL A 237 -14.17 2.04 -1.04
N THR A 238 -15.06 1.43 -0.24
CA THR A 238 -15.65 0.13 -0.57
C THR A 238 -16.39 0.16 -1.90
N LYS A 239 -17.17 1.21 -2.17
CA LYS A 239 -17.86 1.40 -3.46
C LYS A 239 -16.87 1.55 -4.62
N ILE A 240 -15.80 2.34 -4.45
CA ILE A 240 -14.75 2.49 -5.47
C ILE A 240 -14.12 1.13 -5.78
N VAL A 241 -13.70 0.38 -4.76
CA VAL A 241 -13.06 -0.93 -4.94
C VAL A 241 -14.00 -1.91 -5.63
N ALA A 242 -15.30 -1.88 -5.31
CA ALA A 242 -16.31 -2.75 -5.90
C ALA A 242 -16.55 -2.49 -7.40
N SER A 243 -16.40 -1.24 -7.85
CA SER A 243 -16.73 -0.82 -9.21
C SER A 243 -15.53 -0.47 -10.11
N CYS A 244 -14.30 -0.42 -9.55
CA CYS A 244 -13.15 0.06 -10.31
C CYS A 244 -12.57 -0.95 -11.31
N VAL A 245 -13.07 -2.18 -11.32
CA VAL A 245 -12.60 -3.30 -12.16
C VAL A 245 -13.78 -4.13 -12.62
N ASP A 246 -13.81 -4.50 -13.91
CA ASP A 246 -14.75 -5.48 -14.43
C ASP A 246 -14.28 -6.89 -14.03
N LEU A 247 -14.97 -7.49 -13.06
CA LEU A 247 -14.60 -8.81 -12.53
C LEU A 247 -14.93 -9.96 -13.50
N GLU A 248 -15.87 -9.82 -14.43
CA GLU A 248 -16.14 -10.85 -15.44
C GLU A 248 -15.00 -10.90 -16.48
N GLU A 249 -14.50 -9.74 -16.93
CA GLU A 249 -13.29 -9.68 -17.78
C GLU A 249 -12.07 -10.29 -17.07
N VAL A 250 -11.87 -9.98 -15.80
CA VAL A 250 -10.76 -10.56 -15.01
C VAL A 250 -10.91 -12.07 -14.89
N LYS A 251 -12.12 -12.59 -14.72
CA LYS A 251 -12.40 -14.02 -14.56
C LYS A 251 -12.10 -14.82 -15.81
N GLU A 252 -12.33 -14.26 -16.98
CA GLU A 252 -11.98 -14.90 -18.25
C GLU A 252 -10.47 -15.18 -18.34
N LYS A 253 -9.63 -14.21 -17.96
CA LYS A 253 -8.18 -14.33 -18.04
C LYS A 253 -7.57 -15.00 -16.80
N TYR A 254 -8.03 -14.61 -15.62
CA TYR A 254 -7.46 -15.00 -14.33
C TYR A 254 -8.53 -15.38 -13.30
N PRO A 255 -9.14 -16.56 -13.38
CA PRO A 255 -10.24 -16.96 -12.49
C PRO A 255 -9.87 -16.98 -11.01
N LYS A 256 -8.61 -17.28 -10.67
CA LYS A 256 -8.15 -17.22 -9.26
C LYS A 256 -8.01 -15.80 -8.76
N LEU A 257 -7.59 -14.87 -9.61
CA LEU A 257 -7.57 -13.44 -9.26
C LEU A 257 -8.99 -12.92 -9.05
N ALA A 258 -9.91 -13.19 -9.97
CA ALA A 258 -11.31 -12.77 -9.82
C ALA A 258 -11.91 -13.26 -8.51
N ARG A 259 -11.68 -14.53 -8.14
CA ARG A 259 -12.11 -15.08 -6.84
C ARG A 259 -11.50 -14.30 -5.65
N TYR A 260 -10.19 -13.98 -5.72
CA TYR A 260 -9.54 -13.18 -4.70
C TYR A 260 -10.14 -11.78 -4.62
N MET A 261 -10.36 -11.12 -5.75
CA MET A 261 -10.90 -9.76 -5.81
C MET A 261 -12.33 -9.68 -5.30
N THR A 262 -13.21 -10.61 -5.69
CA THR A 262 -14.58 -10.74 -5.14
C THR A 262 -14.56 -10.93 -3.62
N ARG A 263 -13.65 -11.80 -3.13
CA ARG A 263 -13.51 -12.02 -1.69
C ARG A 263 -13.03 -10.76 -0.97
N ASN A 264 -12.10 -10.00 -1.55
CA ASN A 264 -11.62 -8.75 -0.96
C ASN A 264 -12.75 -7.73 -0.79
N VAL A 265 -13.58 -7.54 -1.83
CA VAL A 265 -14.80 -6.71 -1.76
C VAL A 265 -15.74 -7.22 -0.65
N SER A 266 -15.94 -8.55 -0.56
CA SER A 266 -16.78 -9.14 0.49
C SER A 266 -16.27 -8.84 1.90
N ILE A 267 -14.95 -8.83 2.11
CA ILE A 267 -14.34 -8.46 3.39
C ILE A 267 -14.61 -6.98 3.70
N MET A 268 -14.42 -6.08 2.74
CA MET A 268 -14.68 -4.66 2.93
C MET A 268 -16.16 -4.38 3.23
N MET A 269 -17.07 -5.09 2.55
CA MET A 269 -18.50 -5.07 2.81
C MET A 269 -18.85 -5.53 4.22
N ALA A 270 -18.22 -6.62 4.68
CA ALA A 270 -18.41 -7.14 6.03
C ALA A 270 -17.92 -6.14 7.08
N ILE A 271 -16.72 -5.57 6.91
CA ILE A 271 -16.16 -4.54 7.79
C ILE A 271 -17.13 -3.34 7.88
N SER A 272 -17.54 -2.80 6.74
CA SER A 272 -18.48 -1.67 6.68
C SER A 272 -19.82 -2.00 7.38
N SER A 273 -20.37 -3.20 7.10
CA SER A 273 -21.65 -3.62 7.66
C SER A 273 -21.61 -3.82 9.17
N ILE A 274 -20.53 -4.42 9.70
CA ILE A 274 -20.34 -4.65 11.14
C ILE A 274 -20.25 -3.29 11.87
N HIS A 275 -19.44 -2.36 11.37
CA HIS A 275 -19.29 -1.05 12.01
C HIS A 275 -20.59 -0.23 11.96
N LEU A 276 -21.35 -0.29 10.87
CA LEU A 276 -22.68 0.33 10.78
C LEU A 276 -23.68 -0.27 11.76
N LEU A 277 -23.62 -1.59 12.02
CA LEU A 277 -24.40 -2.24 13.05
C LEU A 277 -23.99 -1.80 14.46
N LEU A 278 -22.66 -1.67 14.72
CA LEU A 278 -22.15 -1.20 16.01
C LEU A 278 -22.49 0.27 16.29
N ILE A 279 -22.59 1.12 15.26
CA ILE A 279 -23.10 2.49 15.37
C ILE A 279 -24.58 2.50 15.76
N GLY A 280 -25.40 1.61 15.19
CA GLY A 280 -26.77 1.31 15.59
C GLY A 280 -27.83 2.38 15.31
N SER A 281 -27.46 3.55 14.75
CA SER A 281 -28.41 4.61 14.42
C SER A 281 -29.28 4.26 13.19
N GLU A 282 -30.44 4.91 13.05
CA GLU A 282 -31.30 4.76 11.86
C GLU A 282 -30.54 5.14 10.57
N ASP A 283 -29.73 6.21 10.61
CA ASP A 283 -28.87 6.62 9.51
C ASP A 283 -27.86 5.54 9.13
N ALA A 284 -27.21 4.91 10.12
CA ALA A 284 -26.27 3.81 9.88
C ALA A 284 -26.98 2.60 9.26
N GLN A 285 -28.18 2.26 9.68
CA GLN A 285 -28.98 1.17 9.09
C GLN A 285 -29.35 1.47 7.63
N LYS A 286 -29.73 2.72 7.34
CA LYS A 286 -30.01 3.17 5.98
C LYS A 286 -28.74 3.07 5.11
N LYS A 287 -27.61 3.62 5.56
CA LYS A 287 -26.32 3.53 4.86
C LYS A 287 -25.92 2.08 4.55
N ARG A 288 -26.16 1.16 5.50
CA ARG A 288 -25.91 -0.27 5.29
C ARG A 288 -26.79 -0.84 4.18
N THR A 289 -28.09 -0.53 4.19
CA THR A 289 -29.03 -0.96 3.15
C THR A 289 -28.63 -0.41 1.78
N ASP A 290 -28.28 0.87 1.71
CA ASP A 290 -27.84 1.53 0.49
C ASP A 290 -26.53 0.94 -0.06
N LEU A 291 -25.58 0.58 0.80
CA LEU A 291 -24.35 -0.09 0.40
C LEU A 291 -24.63 -1.48 -0.19
N TRP A 292 -25.49 -2.27 0.43
CA TRP A 292 -25.89 -3.59 -0.11
C TRP A 292 -26.68 -3.48 -1.42
N ASN A 293 -27.52 -2.47 -1.58
CA ASN A 293 -28.23 -2.22 -2.84
C ASN A 293 -27.27 -1.82 -3.96
N TYR A 294 -26.27 -0.97 -3.65
CA TYR A 294 -25.20 -0.62 -4.59
C TYR A 294 -24.47 -1.87 -5.12
N MET A 295 -24.15 -2.82 -4.24
CA MET A 295 -23.44 -4.06 -4.61
C MET A 295 -24.26 -5.04 -5.47
N LYS A 296 -25.60 -4.91 -5.51
CA LYS A 296 -26.47 -5.73 -6.38
C LYS A 296 -26.47 -5.25 -7.83
N THR A 297 -26.03 -4.03 -8.05
CA THR A 297 -26.08 -3.36 -9.36
C THR A 297 -24.70 -3.17 -9.97
N HIS A 298 -23.66 -3.44 -9.21
CA HIS A 298 -22.24 -3.36 -9.60
C HIS A 298 -21.47 -4.65 -9.28
#